data_3f2d5c255fa0c08dcea102d9d6268a7d
#
_entry.id   3f2d5c255fa0c08dcea102d9d6268a7d
#
_cell.length_a   1.000
_cell.length_b   1.000
_cell.length_c   1.000
_cell.angle_alpha   90.00
_cell.angle_beta   90.00
_cell.angle_gamma   90.00
#
_symmetry.space_group_name_H-M   'P 1'
#
loop_
_entity.id
_entity.type
_entity.pdbx_description
1 polymer ?
#
loop_
_entity_poly.entity_id
_entity_poly.type
_entity_poly.pdbx_seq_one_letter_code
_entity_poly.pdbx_strand_id
1 'polypeptide(L)'
;MEEQKKLNGEGVFYKALKEIEHRQERAALGNVNCIPLPFERTAQFHPGVEKGTYTIVTASSGVAKSKFTRFLYVINSYEFIKNNPETDVRLKIFFFSLEENKEKFMMSIISYWLYTKHHKRVSIKQLRSVGKVGSFLSQEILELIKQGEEYFADLEKYVTIIDNVKNPTGIFKIMKDYNERKGHWTYKEVLISGVMTSVKDIFIPDDPELYIMCIIDHISLLHTEKQDGQMLNLHQTISLFSSRYALELRDKYNNIIVVVQQQAAESEKKQFTFKGGSIDEKLLPSLAGLGDNKLTARDADDVFGLFAPDRYQIEECEGYDITRLQDHFRLLLKLKGRDGESNIRTPLYFDGACNVFKELPPSNNPEMIHVYNRVKEIYNN
;
A
#
# COMPACT_ATOMS: atom_id res chain seq x y z
N MET A 1 17.95 -26.56 -39.30
CA MET A 1 17.35 -27.31 -38.18
C MET A 1 17.94 -26.92 -36.82
N GLU A 2 19.24 -26.62 -36.69
CA GLU A 2 19.84 -26.12 -35.42
C GLU A 2 19.48 -24.67 -35.11
N GLU A 3 19.34 -23.77 -36.11
CA GLU A 3 18.87 -22.41 -35.89
C GLU A 3 17.39 -22.33 -35.44
N GLN A 4 16.53 -23.25 -35.93
CA GLN A 4 15.14 -23.34 -35.44
C GLN A 4 15.02 -23.89 -34.02
N LYS A 5 15.95 -24.72 -33.58
CA LYS A 5 16.00 -25.20 -32.16
C LYS A 5 16.43 -24.10 -31.18
N LYS A 6 17.29 -23.16 -31.60
CA LYS A 6 17.67 -21.99 -30.73
C LYS A 6 16.55 -20.98 -30.57
N LEU A 7 15.66 -20.83 -31.55
CA LEU A 7 14.49 -19.96 -31.43
C LEU A 7 13.41 -20.48 -30.45
N ASN A 8 13.37 -21.75 -30.16
CA ASN A 8 12.30 -22.38 -29.38
C ASN A 8 12.49 -22.37 -27.85
N GLY A 9 13.60 -21.88 -27.31
CA GLY A 9 13.88 -21.92 -25.86
C GLY A 9 14.18 -20.57 -25.19
N GLU A 10 14.53 -19.54 -25.97
CA GLU A 10 15.01 -18.25 -25.42
C GLU A 10 14.16 -17.04 -25.84
N GLY A 11 13.15 -17.20 -26.70
CA GLY A 11 12.30 -16.13 -27.18
C GLY A 11 11.36 -15.56 -26.12
N VAL A 12 11.00 -14.27 -26.24
CA VAL A 12 10.07 -13.58 -25.33
C VAL A 12 8.73 -14.30 -25.23
N PHE A 13 8.20 -14.82 -26.35
CA PHE A 13 6.98 -15.60 -26.37
C PHE A 13 7.07 -16.87 -25.48
N TYR A 14 8.18 -17.59 -25.57
CA TYR A 14 8.35 -18.81 -24.78
C TYR A 14 8.48 -18.52 -23.27
N LYS A 15 9.13 -17.42 -22.90
CA LYS A 15 9.19 -16.96 -21.51
C LYS A 15 7.79 -16.58 -20.98
N ALA A 16 7.02 -15.85 -21.79
CA ALA A 16 5.63 -15.50 -21.46
C ALA A 16 4.74 -16.73 -21.33
N LEU A 17 4.87 -17.71 -22.24
CA LEU A 17 4.12 -18.97 -22.18
C LEU A 17 4.42 -19.74 -20.89
N LYS A 18 5.69 -19.88 -20.54
CA LYS A 18 6.11 -20.53 -19.27
C LYS A 18 5.54 -19.84 -18.04
N GLU A 19 5.51 -18.51 -18.03
CA GLU A 19 4.90 -17.76 -16.92
C GLU A 19 3.39 -18.03 -16.84
N ILE A 20 2.69 -18.05 -17.97
CA ILE A 20 1.26 -18.38 -18.03
C ILE A 20 1.01 -19.81 -17.51
N GLU A 21 1.78 -20.80 -17.99
CA GLU A 21 1.68 -22.18 -17.56
C GLU A 21 1.93 -22.32 -16.07
N HIS A 22 2.98 -21.72 -15.57
CA HIS A 22 3.32 -21.72 -14.14
C HIS A 22 2.19 -21.13 -13.26
N ARG A 23 1.63 -19.97 -13.65
CA ARG A 23 0.51 -19.34 -12.92
C ARG A 23 -0.75 -20.20 -12.96
N GLN A 24 -1.02 -20.87 -14.07
CA GLN A 24 -2.16 -21.80 -14.18
C GLN A 24 -1.97 -23.05 -13.32
N GLU A 25 -0.77 -23.64 -13.31
CA GLU A 25 -0.44 -24.78 -12.44
C GLU A 25 -0.61 -24.42 -10.97
N ARG A 26 -0.12 -23.25 -10.54
CA ARG A 26 -0.32 -22.75 -9.17
C ARG A 26 -1.80 -22.63 -8.81
N ALA A 27 -2.60 -22.01 -9.68
CA ALA A 27 -4.04 -21.87 -9.47
C ALA A 27 -4.75 -23.22 -9.41
N ALA A 28 -4.35 -24.20 -10.24
CA ALA A 28 -4.90 -25.56 -10.23
C ALA A 28 -4.57 -26.32 -8.93
N LEU A 29 -3.45 -25.99 -8.27
CA LEU A 29 -3.06 -26.54 -6.97
C LEU A 29 -3.70 -25.79 -5.79
N GLY A 30 -4.53 -24.77 -6.05
CA GLY A 30 -5.15 -23.96 -5.00
C GLY A 30 -4.28 -22.82 -4.47
N ASN A 31 -3.09 -22.58 -5.06
CA ASN A 31 -2.22 -21.49 -4.70
C ASN A 31 -2.67 -20.17 -5.35
N VAL A 32 -2.34 -19.06 -4.71
CA VAL A 32 -2.68 -17.73 -5.21
C VAL A 32 -1.52 -17.10 -6.00
N ASN A 33 -1.86 -16.28 -6.99
CA ASN A 33 -0.88 -15.49 -7.75
C ASN A 33 -0.79 -14.04 -7.26
N CYS A 34 -1.59 -13.66 -6.26
CA CYS A 34 -1.53 -12.38 -5.56
C CYS A 34 -2.01 -12.56 -4.11
N ILE A 35 -1.65 -11.65 -3.22
CA ILE A 35 -2.24 -11.58 -1.88
C ILE A 35 -3.60 -10.88 -2.01
N PRO A 36 -4.73 -11.55 -1.72
CA PRO A 36 -6.06 -11.03 -2.00
C PRO A 36 -6.38 -9.72 -1.29
N LEU A 37 -7.11 -8.83 -1.95
CA LEU A 37 -7.68 -7.64 -1.30
C LEU A 37 -8.86 -8.03 -0.40
N PRO A 38 -9.03 -7.34 0.76
CA PRO A 38 -10.17 -7.58 1.66
C PRO A 38 -11.44 -6.80 1.26
N PHE A 39 -11.56 -6.38 -0.01
CA PHE A 39 -12.64 -5.56 -0.55
C PHE A 39 -13.19 -6.21 -1.81
N GLU A 40 -14.37 -6.84 -1.72
CA GLU A 40 -14.94 -7.66 -2.79
C GLU A 40 -15.17 -6.88 -4.09
N ARG A 41 -15.71 -5.66 -4.02
CA ARG A 41 -15.95 -4.83 -5.22
C ARG A 41 -14.65 -4.42 -5.91
N THR A 42 -13.64 -4.05 -5.13
CA THR A 42 -12.34 -3.73 -5.70
C THR A 42 -11.68 -4.99 -6.26
N ALA A 43 -11.78 -6.12 -5.56
CA ALA A 43 -11.14 -7.39 -5.93
C ALA A 43 -11.67 -7.98 -7.25
N GLN A 44 -12.88 -7.63 -7.68
CA GLN A 44 -13.41 -8.03 -8.99
C GLN A 44 -12.56 -7.48 -10.16
N PHE A 45 -11.91 -6.35 -9.98
CA PHE A 45 -11.14 -5.64 -11.02
C PHE A 45 -9.64 -5.51 -10.67
N HIS A 46 -9.30 -5.71 -9.40
CA HIS A 46 -7.94 -5.71 -8.88
C HIS A 46 -7.86 -6.74 -7.77
N PRO A 47 -7.59 -8.00 -8.11
CA PRO A 47 -7.77 -9.12 -7.18
C PRO A 47 -6.86 -9.07 -5.96
N GLY A 48 -5.66 -8.49 -6.09
CA GLY A 48 -4.73 -8.47 -4.98
C GLY A 48 -3.42 -7.76 -5.23
N VAL A 49 -2.52 -7.93 -4.29
CA VAL A 49 -1.15 -7.40 -4.35
C VAL A 49 -0.26 -8.40 -5.07
N GLU A 50 0.19 -8.05 -6.27
CA GLU A 50 1.06 -8.88 -7.10
C GLU A 50 2.53 -8.49 -7.00
N LYS A 51 3.42 -9.46 -7.20
CA LYS A 51 4.87 -9.21 -7.35
C LYS A 51 5.14 -8.38 -8.61
N GLY A 52 6.22 -7.59 -8.59
CA GLY A 52 6.61 -6.77 -9.74
C GLY A 52 5.63 -5.63 -10.05
N THR A 53 4.98 -5.06 -9.04
CA THR A 53 4.06 -3.94 -9.19
C THR A 53 4.52 -2.70 -8.44
N TYR A 54 4.20 -1.54 -9.00
CA TYR A 54 4.39 -0.24 -8.36
C TYR A 54 3.04 0.45 -8.17
N THR A 55 2.62 0.62 -6.91
CA THR A 55 1.34 1.22 -6.54
C THR A 55 1.55 2.54 -5.81
N ILE A 56 0.73 3.54 -6.14
CA ILE A 56 0.62 4.80 -5.38
C ILE A 56 -0.71 4.79 -4.61
N VAL A 57 -0.65 5.11 -3.32
CA VAL A 57 -1.81 5.43 -2.50
C VAL A 57 -1.84 6.93 -2.26
N THR A 58 -2.90 7.60 -2.70
CA THR A 58 -3.00 9.06 -2.60
C THR A 58 -4.30 9.51 -1.94
N ALA A 59 -4.24 10.63 -1.27
CA ALA A 59 -5.39 11.37 -0.74
C ALA A 59 -4.95 12.74 -0.25
N SER A 60 -5.91 13.60 0.09
CA SER A 60 -5.71 14.83 0.84
C SER A 60 -5.13 14.56 2.24
N SER A 61 -4.54 15.58 2.89
CA SER A 61 -4.02 15.44 4.24
C SER A 61 -5.13 15.02 5.22
N GLY A 62 -4.84 14.14 6.18
CA GLY A 62 -5.78 13.71 7.21
C GLY A 62 -6.89 12.75 6.76
N VAL A 63 -6.91 12.28 5.51
CA VAL A 63 -7.91 11.31 5.01
C VAL A 63 -7.57 9.86 5.40
N ALA A 64 -6.45 9.61 6.08
CA ALA A 64 -5.98 8.32 6.56
C ALA A 64 -5.20 7.47 5.53
N LYS A 65 -4.47 8.09 4.59
CA LYS A 65 -3.58 7.39 3.62
C LYS A 65 -2.67 6.36 4.27
N SER A 66 -1.87 6.80 5.25
CA SER A 66 -0.91 5.97 5.99
C SER A 66 -1.59 4.79 6.70
N LYS A 67 -2.78 5.03 7.27
CA LYS A 67 -3.57 3.97 7.91
C LYS A 67 -4.10 2.97 6.90
N PHE A 68 -4.57 3.43 5.76
CA PHE A 68 -5.03 2.56 4.68
C PHE A 68 -3.88 1.72 4.11
N THR A 69 -2.72 2.33 3.84
CA THR A 69 -1.54 1.62 3.36
C THR A 69 -1.07 0.57 4.35
N ARG A 70 -1.03 0.91 5.64
CA ARG A 70 -0.70 -0.03 6.72
C ARG A 70 -1.71 -1.17 6.83
N PHE A 71 -3.00 -0.85 6.77
CA PHE A 71 -4.06 -1.86 6.80
C PHE A 71 -3.95 -2.82 5.61
N LEU A 72 -3.85 -2.29 4.39
CA LEU A 72 -3.91 -3.11 3.18
C LEU A 72 -2.63 -3.91 2.94
N TYR A 73 -1.46 -3.28 3.04
CA TYR A 73 -0.20 -3.91 2.63
C TYR A 73 0.55 -4.58 3.79
N VAL A 74 0.32 -4.16 5.04
CA VAL A 74 0.99 -4.77 6.19
C VAL A 74 0.06 -5.75 6.90
N ILE A 75 -1.06 -5.26 7.41
CA ILE A 75 -1.96 -6.06 8.26
C ILE A 75 -2.64 -7.14 7.41
N ASN A 76 -3.29 -6.77 6.31
CA ASN A 76 -3.99 -7.74 5.46
C ASN A 76 -3.02 -8.81 4.91
N SER A 77 -1.82 -8.43 4.49
CA SER A 77 -0.84 -9.39 3.98
C SER A 77 -0.35 -10.36 5.06
N TYR A 78 -0.11 -9.86 6.28
CA TYR A 78 0.26 -10.70 7.41
C TYR A 78 -0.88 -11.64 7.83
N GLU A 79 -2.10 -11.11 8.00
CA GLU A 79 -3.28 -11.92 8.37
C GLU A 79 -3.58 -12.97 7.28
N PHE A 80 -3.36 -12.65 5.99
CA PHE A 80 -3.53 -13.62 4.91
C PHE A 80 -2.63 -14.84 5.12
N ILE A 81 -1.33 -14.67 5.31
CA ILE A 81 -0.41 -15.81 5.51
C ILE A 81 -0.66 -16.56 6.82
N LYS A 82 -1.15 -15.88 7.86
CA LYS A 82 -1.46 -16.52 9.15
C LYS A 82 -2.76 -17.31 9.10
N ASN A 83 -3.76 -16.86 8.34
CA ASN A 83 -5.04 -17.54 8.19
C ASN A 83 -5.02 -18.65 7.12
N ASN A 84 -3.97 -18.71 6.29
CA ASN A 84 -3.78 -19.72 5.24
C ASN A 84 -2.39 -20.37 5.40
N PRO A 85 -2.18 -21.19 6.45
CA PRO A 85 -0.87 -21.76 6.76
C PRO A 85 -0.35 -22.71 5.68
N GLU A 86 -1.23 -23.24 4.82
CA GLU A 86 -0.92 -24.08 3.66
C GLU A 86 -0.44 -23.29 2.43
N THR A 87 -0.58 -21.96 2.46
CA THR A 87 -0.14 -21.13 1.31
C THR A 87 1.37 -21.20 1.12
N ASP A 88 1.79 -21.22 -0.13
CA ASP A 88 3.20 -21.14 -0.50
C ASP A 88 3.74 -19.69 -0.48
N VAL A 89 2.88 -18.69 -0.30
CA VAL A 89 3.27 -17.28 -0.18
C VAL A 89 4.14 -17.07 1.05
N ARG A 90 5.34 -16.52 0.82
CA ARG A 90 6.23 -16.01 1.87
C ARG A 90 6.30 -14.52 1.78
N LEU A 91 6.50 -13.85 2.92
CA LEU A 91 6.35 -12.41 3.01
C LEU A 91 7.57 -11.75 3.67
N LYS A 92 8.03 -10.64 3.08
CA LYS A 92 8.93 -9.69 3.73
C LYS A 92 8.54 -8.27 3.37
N ILE A 93 8.27 -7.45 4.37
CA ILE A 93 7.86 -6.06 4.23
C ILE A 93 8.92 -5.15 4.82
N PHE A 94 9.40 -4.19 4.05
CA PHE A 94 10.18 -3.06 4.49
C PHE A 94 9.30 -1.82 4.46
N PHE A 95 8.95 -1.31 5.63
CA PHE A 95 8.13 -0.11 5.77
C PHE A 95 9.00 1.08 6.17
N PHE A 96 9.27 1.97 5.24
CA PHE A 96 10.00 3.21 5.48
C PHE A 96 9.02 4.26 5.98
N SER A 97 8.99 4.42 7.30
CA SER A 97 8.12 5.37 8.00
C SER A 97 8.82 6.73 8.10
N LEU A 98 8.58 7.60 7.12
CA LEU A 98 9.26 8.89 7.06
C LEU A 98 8.62 9.95 7.95
N GLU A 99 7.34 9.78 8.30
CA GLU A 99 6.55 10.71 9.12
C GLU A 99 6.45 10.29 10.59
N GLU A 100 6.24 9.01 10.87
CA GLU A 100 6.04 8.50 12.21
C GLU A 100 7.22 7.62 12.66
N ASN A 101 7.52 7.61 13.96
CA ASN A 101 8.47 6.66 14.52
C ASN A 101 7.87 5.23 14.59
N LYS A 102 8.74 4.22 14.70
CA LYS A 102 8.36 2.81 14.72
C LYS A 102 7.49 2.43 15.91
N GLU A 103 7.64 3.09 17.07
CA GLU A 103 6.80 2.81 18.24
C GLU A 103 5.35 3.24 18.00
N LYS A 104 5.12 4.41 17.38
CA LYS A 104 3.78 4.89 17.02
C LYS A 104 3.14 4.04 15.94
N PHE A 105 3.94 3.57 14.99
CA PHE A 105 3.51 2.57 14.01
C PHE A 105 3.02 1.29 14.71
N MET A 106 3.80 0.73 15.63
CA MET A 106 3.42 -0.48 16.37
C MET A 106 2.16 -0.25 17.22
N MET A 107 2.02 0.90 17.89
CA MET A 107 0.80 1.25 18.63
C MET A 107 -0.46 1.23 17.73
N SER A 108 -0.33 1.61 16.45
CA SER A 108 -1.43 1.51 15.49
C SER A 108 -1.84 0.07 15.21
N ILE A 109 -0.88 -0.86 15.15
CA ILE A 109 -1.15 -2.29 14.99
C ILE A 109 -1.74 -2.88 16.27
N ILE A 110 -1.24 -2.47 17.44
CA ILE A 110 -1.81 -2.86 18.75
C ILE A 110 -3.29 -2.45 18.83
N SER A 111 -3.64 -1.21 18.44
CA SER A 111 -5.04 -0.76 18.39
C SER A 111 -5.89 -1.63 17.47
N TYR A 112 -5.39 -2.00 16.29
CA TYR A 112 -6.07 -2.89 15.36
C TYR A 112 -6.28 -4.29 16.00
N TRP A 113 -5.23 -4.86 16.56
CA TRP A 113 -5.24 -6.18 17.18
C TRP A 113 -6.20 -6.25 18.36
N LEU A 114 -6.19 -5.28 19.28
CA LEU A 114 -7.13 -5.19 20.40
C LEU A 114 -8.59 -5.19 19.91
N TYR A 115 -8.84 -4.45 18.82
CA TYR A 115 -10.17 -4.35 18.27
C TYR A 115 -10.63 -5.66 17.59
N THR A 116 -9.78 -6.26 16.78
CA THR A 116 -10.15 -7.43 15.96
C THR A 116 -10.16 -8.73 16.77
N LYS A 117 -9.25 -8.89 17.73
CA LYS A 117 -9.13 -10.12 18.53
C LYS A 117 -9.91 -10.06 19.87
N HIS A 118 -10.02 -8.86 20.45
CA HIS A 118 -10.63 -8.69 21.79
C HIS A 118 -11.85 -7.78 21.82
N HIS A 119 -12.25 -7.22 20.66
CA HIS A 119 -13.38 -6.29 20.54
C HIS A 119 -13.23 -5.02 21.43
N LYS A 120 -11.97 -4.65 21.74
CA LYS A 120 -11.65 -3.46 22.55
C LYS A 120 -11.25 -2.31 21.64
N ARG A 121 -12.07 -1.27 21.58
CA ARG A 121 -11.80 -0.06 20.81
C ARG A 121 -10.88 0.87 21.60
N VAL A 122 -9.57 0.81 21.33
CA VAL A 122 -8.53 1.58 22.00
C VAL A 122 -7.72 2.36 20.97
N SER A 123 -7.74 3.68 21.06
CA SER A 123 -7.01 4.56 20.16
C SER A 123 -5.54 4.70 20.55
N ILE A 124 -4.69 5.15 19.61
CA ILE A 124 -3.28 5.49 19.88
C ILE A 124 -3.16 6.55 21.00
N LYS A 125 -4.10 7.50 21.06
CA LYS A 125 -4.12 8.52 22.14
C LYS A 125 -4.29 7.85 23.51
N GLN A 126 -5.20 6.89 23.64
CA GLN A 126 -5.42 6.11 24.86
C GLN A 126 -4.21 5.23 25.18
N LEU A 127 -3.62 4.54 24.19
CA LEU A 127 -2.39 3.74 24.38
C LEU A 127 -1.24 4.60 24.94
N ARG A 128 -1.17 5.86 24.56
CA ARG A 128 -0.18 6.82 25.04
C ARG A 128 -0.59 7.56 26.32
N SER A 129 -1.75 7.24 26.89
CA SER A 129 -2.33 7.94 28.04
C SER A 129 -2.42 9.47 27.84
N VAL A 130 -2.71 9.90 26.58
CA VAL A 130 -2.89 11.32 26.22
C VAL A 130 -4.37 11.66 26.28
N GLY A 131 -4.76 12.49 27.23
CA GLY A 131 -6.15 12.90 27.43
C GLY A 131 -6.32 13.82 28.62
N LYS A 132 -7.53 13.84 29.20
CA LYS A 132 -7.80 14.58 30.44
C LYS A 132 -6.99 14.02 31.61
N VAL A 133 -6.81 14.80 32.67
CA VAL A 133 -6.17 14.33 33.91
C VAL A 133 -6.86 13.05 34.38
N GLY A 134 -6.09 11.98 34.65
CA GLY A 134 -6.60 10.65 34.97
C GLY A 134 -6.88 9.74 33.78
N SER A 135 -6.69 10.20 32.54
CA SER A 135 -6.74 9.34 31.35
C SER A 135 -5.51 8.45 31.30
N PHE A 136 -5.65 7.23 31.77
CA PHE A 136 -4.61 6.20 31.66
C PHE A 136 -5.22 4.92 31.12
N LEU A 137 -4.37 4.06 30.58
CA LEU A 137 -4.78 2.76 30.07
C LEU A 137 -5.18 1.87 31.26
N SER A 138 -6.32 1.18 31.17
CA SER A 138 -6.73 0.25 32.22
C SER A 138 -5.77 -0.94 32.32
N GLN A 139 -5.65 -1.49 33.55
CA GLN A 139 -4.81 -2.67 33.79
C GLN A 139 -5.25 -3.86 32.91
N GLU A 140 -6.57 -4.02 32.71
CA GLU A 140 -7.13 -5.05 31.83
C GLU A 140 -6.55 -4.95 30.41
N ILE A 141 -6.54 -3.75 29.82
CA ILE A 141 -6.00 -3.54 28.48
C ILE A 141 -4.48 -3.77 28.42
N LEU A 142 -3.75 -3.36 29.46
CA LEU A 142 -2.31 -3.62 29.55
C LEU A 142 -2.01 -5.13 29.58
N GLU A 143 -2.78 -5.90 30.35
CA GLU A 143 -2.60 -7.35 30.42
C GLU A 143 -2.95 -8.03 29.08
N LEU A 144 -3.99 -7.57 28.39
CA LEU A 144 -4.30 -8.06 27.02
C LEU A 144 -3.15 -7.79 26.06
N ILE A 145 -2.55 -6.58 26.08
CA ILE A 145 -1.40 -6.24 25.21
C ILE A 145 -0.22 -7.17 25.51
N LYS A 146 0.09 -7.45 26.78
CA LYS A 146 1.17 -8.39 27.17
C LYS A 146 0.90 -9.80 26.66
N GLN A 147 -0.34 -10.26 26.70
CA GLN A 147 -0.74 -11.56 26.12
C GLN A 147 -0.53 -11.62 24.60
N GLY A 148 -0.50 -10.48 23.92
CA GLY A 148 -0.23 -10.36 22.49
C GLY A 148 1.27 -10.45 22.11
N GLU A 149 2.19 -10.60 23.06
CA GLU A 149 3.64 -10.59 22.82
C GLU A 149 4.06 -11.52 21.68
N GLU A 150 3.57 -12.75 21.68
CA GLU A 150 3.87 -13.75 20.65
C GLU A 150 3.40 -13.29 19.25
N TYR A 151 2.20 -12.72 19.15
CA TYR A 151 1.66 -12.19 17.89
C TYR A 151 2.54 -11.07 17.34
N PHE A 152 2.96 -10.12 18.19
CA PHE A 152 3.78 -8.99 17.74
C PHE A 152 5.21 -9.41 17.41
N ALA A 153 5.80 -10.30 18.20
CA ALA A 153 7.12 -10.88 17.91
C ALA A 153 7.11 -11.68 16.59
N ASP A 154 6.02 -12.38 16.29
CA ASP A 154 5.88 -13.07 15.01
C ASP A 154 5.72 -12.07 13.86
N LEU A 155 4.89 -11.04 13.99
CA LEU A 155 4.73 -9.98 12.98
C LEU A 155 6.08 -9.33 12.61
N GLU A 156 6.94 -9.05 13.60
CA GLU A 156 8.24 -8.41 13.39
C GLU A 156 9.21 -9.26 12.56
N LYS A 157 9.02 -10.57 12.45
CA LYS A 157 9.80 -11.42 11.52
C LYS A 157 9.52 -11.06 10.07
N TYR A 158 8.28 -10.70 9.76
CA TYR A 158 7.81 -10.35 8.41
C TYR A 158 7.97 -8.86 8.10
N VAL A 159 7.83 -7.99 9.10
CA VAL A 159 7.77 -6.54 8.92
C VAL A 159 8.98 -5.87 9.56
N THR A 160 9.79 -5.21 8.75
CA THR A 160 10.90 -4.36 9.21
C THR A 160 10.50 -2.89 9.06
N ILE A 161 10.33 -2.19 10.18
CA ILE A 161 9.99 -0.76 10.21
C ILE A 161 11.28 0.04 10.28
N ILE A 162 11.47 0.97 9.33
CA ILE A 162 12.65 1.81 9.20
C ILE A 162 12.24 3.28 9.23
N ASP A 163 12.64 4.01 10.25
CA ASP A 163 12.30 5.43 10.45
C ASP A 163 13.52 6.38 10.41
N ASN A 164 14.71 5.82 10.27
CA ASN A 164 15.98 6.55 10.28
C ASN A 164 16.67 6.65 8.91
N VAL A 165 16.17 5.97 7.88
CA VAL A 165 16.67 6.08 6.49
C VAL A 165 15.61 6.75 5.64
N LYS A 166 15.90 7.99 5.20
CA LYS A 166 14.93 8.86 4.51
C LYS A 166 15.37 9.32 3.13
N ASN A 167 16.55 8.97 2.67
CA ASN A 167 17.04 9.35 1.33
C ASN A 167 16.88 8.22 0.32
N PRO A 168 16.62 8.53 -0.96
CA PRO A 168 16.37 7.54 -2.02
C PRO A 168 17.45 6.47 -2.15
N THR A 169 18.72 6.86 -2.17
CA THR A 169 19.83 5.92 -2.32
C THR A 169 19.96 4.97 -1.11
N GLY A 170 19.72 5.46 0.10
CA GLY A 170 19.72 4.62 1.31
C GLY A 170 18.61 3.56 1.28
N ILE A 171 17.40 3.97 0.90
CA ILE A 171 16.25 3.08 0.73
C ILE A 171 16.57 2.00 -0.32
N PHE A 172 17.00 2.43 -1.51
CA PHE A 172 17.36 1.53 -2.61
C PHE A 172 18.45 0.52 -2.20
N LYS A 173 19.50 0.99 -1.50
CA LYS A 173 20.60 0.12 -1.05
C LYS A 173 20.10 -0.97 -0.10
N ILE A 174 19.27 -0.64 0.89
CA ILE A 174 18.70 -1.63 1.82
C ILE A 174 17.92 -2.71 1.05
N MET A 175 17.05 -2.28 0.12
CA MET A 175 16.25 -3.20 -0.67
C MET A 175 17.11 -4.07 -1.57
N LYS A 176 18.07 -3.46 -2.27
CA LYS A 176 19.00 -4.16 -3.16
C LYS A 176 19.85 -5.18 -2.39
N ASP A 177 20.45 -4.78 -1.27
CA ASP A 177 21.28 -5.66 -0.44
C ASP A 177 20.47 -6.84 0.12
N TYR A 178 19.17 -6.63 0.42
CA TYR A 178 18.31 -7.72 0.84
C TYR A 178 18.02 -8.69 -0.31
N ASN A 179 17.65 -8.19 -1.49
CA ASN A 179 17.38 -9.01 -2.67
C ASN A 179 18.64 -9.82 -3.07
N GLU A 180 19.80 -9.19 -3.15
CA GLU A 180 21.04 -9.85 -3.57
C GLU A 180 21.53 -10.94 -2.59
N ARG A 181 21.02 -10.95 -1.34
CA ARG A 181 21.20 -12.06 -0.39
C ARG A 181 20.14 -13.16 -0.52
N LYS A 182 19.11 -12.95 -1.33
CA LYS A 182 17.98 -13.86 -1.54
C LYS A 182 17.88 -14.35 -2.98
N GLY A 183 18.98 -14.28 -3.71
CA GLY A 183 19.05 -14.72 -5.10
C GLY A 183 20.41 -14.45 -5.71
N HIS A 184 20.53 -14.71 -6.97
CA HIS A 184 21.76 -14.54 -7.72
C HIS A 184 21.50 -14.02 -9.13
N TRP A 185 22.54 -13.46 -9.75
CA TRP A 185 22.48 -12.97 -11.13
C TRP A 185 22.96 -14.05 -12.10
N THR A 186 22.28 -14.20 -13.22
CA THR A 186 22.87 -14.79 -14.42
C THR A 186 23.73 -13.75 -15.13
N TYR A 187 24.62 -14.20 -15.99
CA TYR A 187 25.53 -13.34 -16.74
C TYR A 187 25.45 -13.68 -18.22
N LYS A 188 25.63 -12.67 -19.05
CA LYS A 188 25.78 -12.83 -20.50
C LYS A 188 26.99 -12.08 -21.01
N GLU A 189 27.59 -12.60 -22.04
CA GLU A 189 28.69 -11.94 -22.74
C GLU A 189 28.17 -10.91 -23.75
N VAL A 190 28.67 -9.69 -23.66
CA VAL A 190 28.30 -8.59 -24.54
C VAL A 190 29.56 -7.92 -25.08
N LEU A 191 29.59 -7.61 -26.37
CA LEU A 191 30.70 -6.91 -26.96
C LEU A 191 30.59 -5.40 -26.64
N ILE A 192 31.44 -4.90 -25.72
CA ILE A 192 31.50 -3.49 -25.34
C ILE A 192 32.83 -2.91 -25.81
N SER A 193 32.77 -1.91 -26.70
CA SER A 193 33.98 -1.27 -27.23
C SER A 193 35.01 -2.24 -27.82
N GLY A 194 34.55 -3.34 -28.44
CA GLY A 194 35.42 -4.36 -29.03
C GLY A 194 35.95 -5.43 -28.08
N VAL A 195 35.56 -5.37 -26.81
CA VAL A 195 35.95 -6.36 -25.76
C VAL A 195 34.72 -7.15 -25.30
N MET A 196 34.81 -8.49 -25.31
CA MET A 196 33.78 -9.34 -24.72
C MET A 196 33.78 -9.14 -23.21
N THR A 197 32.64 -8.69 -22.69
CA THR A 197 32.47 -8.33 -21.28
C THR A 197 31.29 -9.08 -20.69
N SER A 198 31.51 -9.75 -19.57
CA SER A 198 30.46 -10.42 -18.81
C SER A 198 29.62 -9.38 -18.06
N VAL A 199 28.32 -9.31 -18.34
CA VAL A 199 27.39 -8.37 -17.70
C VAL A 199 26.26 -9.12 -17.00
N LYS A 200 25.75 -8.57 -15.90
CA LYS A 200 24.55 -9.07 -15.23
C LYS A 200 23.38 -9.12 -16.21
N ASP A 201 22.66 -10.21 -16.27
CA ASP A 201 21.51 -10.40 -17.17
C ASP A 201 20.21 -10.44 -16.39
N ILE A 202 19.86 -11.57 -15.80
CA ILE A 202 18.59 -11.78 -15.10
C ILE A 202 18.89 -12.10 -13.63
N PHE A 203 18.15 -11.48 -12.73
CA PHE A 203 18.16 -11.86 -11.31
C PHE A 203 17.21 -13.05 -11.09
N ILE A 204 17.70 -14.09 -10.44
CA ILE A 204 16.93 -15.29 -10.07
C ILE A 204 16.82 -15.32 -8.56
N PRO A 205 15.60 -15.18 -7.98
CA PRO A 205 15.39 -15.33 -6.55
C PRO A 205 15.58 -16.79 -6.12
N ASP A 206 16.15 -17.03 -4.94
CA ASP A 206 16.27 -18.36 -4.35
C ASP A 206 14.90 -18.93 -3.96
N ASP A 207 13.96 -18.05 -3.64
CA ASP A 207 12.55 -18.37 -3.34
C ASP A 207 11.64 -17.55 -4.24
N PRO A 208 11.08 -18.14 -5.31
CA PRO A 208 10.22 -17.43 -6.24
C PRO A 208 8.88 -17.00 -5.62
N GLU A 209 8.48 -17.60 -4.49
CA GLU A 209 7.22 -17.28 -3.81
C GLU A 209 7.38 -16.29 -2.66
N LEU A 210 8.56 -15.69 -2.51
CA LEU A 210 8.80 -14.61 -1.56
C LEU A 210 8.30 -13.26 -2.12
N TYR A 211 7.27 -12.72 -1.48
CA TYR A 211 6.73 -11.39 -1.73
C TYR A 211 7.51 -10.36 -0.93
N ILE A 212 8.33 -9.57 -1.61
CA ILE A 212 9.15 -8.51 -0.98
C ILE A 212 8.49 -7.17 -1.26
N MET A 213 8.04 -6.48 -0.20
CA MET A 213 7.40 -5.17 -0.30
C MET A 213 8.33 -4.06 0.18
N CYS A 214 8.42 -2.98 -0.61
CA CYS A 214 9.05 -1.71 -0.26
C CYS A 214 7.96 -0.66 -0.14
N ILE A 215 7.62 -0.24 1.07
CA ILE A 215 6.56 0.73 1.35
C ILE A 215 7.17 2.03 1.85
N ILE A 216 6.80 3.17 1.24
CA ILE A 216 7.30 4.51 1.61
C ILE A 216 6.14 5.39 2.05
N ASP A 217 6.13 5.77 3.31
CA ASP A 217 5.10 6.62 3.92
C ASP A 217 5.72 7.87 4.55
N HIS A 218 5.62 9.04 3.87
CA HIS A 218 5.20 9.30 2.50
C HIS A 218 6.32 10.00 1.71
N ILE A 219 6.26 9.89 0.38
CA ILE A 219 7.35 10.25 -0.53
C ILE A 219 7.79 11.73 -0.46
N SER A 220 6.89 12.64 -0.08
CA SER A 220 7.20 14.07 0.07
C SER A 220 8.15 14.38 1.24
N LEU A 221 8.40 13.39 2.11
CA LEU A 221 9.35 13.51 3.24
C LEU A 221 10.71 12.88 2.93
N LEU A 222 10.96 12.50 1.68
CA LEU A 222 12.29 12.07 1.28
C LEU A 222 13.30 13.20 1.47
N HIS A 223 14.42 12.88 2.11
CA HIS A 223 15.54 13.79 2.25
C HIS A 223 16.26 13.93 0.91
N THR A 224 16.54 15.17 0.54
CA THR A 224 17.35 15.49 -0.65
C THR A 224 18.77 14.96 -0.48
N GLU A 225 19.38 14.54 -1.58
CA GLU A 225 20.74 14.01 -1.60
C GLU A 225 21.54 14.59 -2.78
N LYS A 226 22.85 14.42 -2.74
CA LYS A 226 23.73 14.80 -3.84
C LYS A 226 23.79 13.70 -4.90
N GLN A 227 23.65 14.08 -6.16
CA GLN A 227 23.93 13.22 -7.30
C GLN A 227 24.90 13.95 -8.24
N ASP A 228 25.99 13.30 -8.65
CA ASP A 228 27.02 13.86 -9.52
C ASP A 228 27.54 15.24 -9.05
N GLY A 229 27.67 15.39 -7.73
CA GLY A 229 28.17 16.60 -7.07
C GLY A 229 27.12 17.71 -6.86
N GLN A 230 25.92 17.59 -7.40
CA GLN A 230 24.84 18.57 -7.26
C GLN A 230 23.79 18.11 -6.25
N MET A 231 23.32 19.04 -5.40
CA MET A 231 22.20 18.77 -4.48
C MET A 231 20.88 18.76 -5.27
N LEU A 232 20.17 17.64 -5.20
CA LEU A 232 18.84 17.53 -5.79
C LEU A 232 17.82 18.36 -4.99
N ASN A 233 16.86 18.98 -5.66
CA ASN A 233 15.66 19.49 -5.00
C ASN A 233 14.66 18.35 -4.71
N LEU A 234 13.57 18.62 -3.97
CA LEU A 234 12.58 17.61 -3.60
C LEU A 234 11.96 16.93 -4.84
N HIS A 235 11.56 17.69 -5.84
CA HIS A 235 11.00 17.14 -7.09
C HIS A 235 11.95 16.17 -7.77
N GLN A 236 13.23 16.54 -7.89
CA GLN A 236 14.28 15.70 -8.46
C GLN A 236 14.54 14.45 -7.60
N THR A 237 14.52 14.61 -6.29
CA THR A 237 14.68 13.52 -5.31
C THR A 237 13.56 12.48 -5.45
N ILE A 238 12.31 12.94 -5.56
CA ILE A 238 11.15 12.08 -5.82
C ILE A 238 11.27 11.39 -7.19
N SER A 239 11.69 12.13 -8.23
CA SER A 239 11.93 11.53 -9.56
C SER A 239 13.01 10.47 -9.52
N LEU A 240 14.13 10.72 -8.83
CA LEU A 240 15.21 9.74 -8.68
C LEU A 240 14.69 8.45 -8.05
N PHE A 241 13.90 8.55 -6.97
CA PHE A 241 13.30 7.37 -6.35
C PHE A 241 12.31 6.69 -7.30
N SER A 242 11.30 7.41 -7.80
CA SER A 242 10.20 6.84 -8.58
C SER A 242 10.65 6.26 -9.92
N SER A 243 11.31 7.10 -10.75
CA SER A 243 11.61 6.74 -12.14
C SER A 243 12.89 5.90 -12.30
N ARG A 244 13.70 5.74 -11.26
CA ARG A 244 14.91 4.95 -11.30
C ARG A 244 14.89 3.80 -10.31
N TYR A 245 14.86 4.10 -9.01
CA TYR A 245 15.03 3.09 -7.98
C TYR A 245 13.81 2.19 -7.80
N ALA A 246 12.61 2.77 -7.79
CA ALA A 246 11.37 2.00 -7.69
C ALA A 246 11.19 1.08 -8.92
N LEU A 247 11.42 1.61 -10.12
CA LEU A 247 11.36 0.82 -11.35
C LEU A 247 12.44 -0.27 -11.38
N GLU A 248 13.66 0.02 -10.93
CA GLU A 248 14.73 -0.99 -10.88
C GLU A 248 14.38 -2.12 -9.90
N LEU A 249 13.84 -1.80 -8.72
CA LEU A 249 13.40 -2.80 -7.74
C LEU A 249 12.22 -3.63 -8.26
N ARG A 250 11.27 -3.00 -8.94
CA ARG A 250 10.15 -3.68 -9.58
C ARG A 250 10.60 -4.60 -10.70
N ASP A 251 11.35 -4.05 -11.68
CA ASP A 251 11.62 -4.73 -12.95
C ASP A 251 12.72 -5.79 -12.84
N LYS A 252 13.73 -5.57 -11.99
CA LYS A 252 14.86 -6.49 -11.86
C LYS A 252 14.68 -7.51 -10.74
N TYR A 253 14.07 -7.09 -9.63
CA TYR A 253 13.94 -7.93 -8.44
C TYR A 253 12.51 -8.40 -8.19
N ASN A 254 11.57 -8.02 -9.06
CA ASN A 254 10.16 -8.39 -8.93
C ASN A 254 9.52 -7.94 -7.59
N ASN A 255 10.05 -6.84 -7.01
CA ASN A 255 9.55 -6.30 -5.75
C ASN A 255 8.20 -5.60 -5.94
N ILE A 256 7.43 -5.56 -4.87
CA ILE A 256 6.21 -4.77 -4.75
C ILE A 256 6.58 -3.42 -4.16
N ILE A 257 6.33 -2.36 -4.92
CA ILE A 257 6.62 -0.99 -4.49
C ILE A 257 5.31 -0.30 -4.15
N VAL A 258 5.22 0.25 -2.94
CA VAL A 258 4.05 1.02 -2.50
C VAL A 258 4.50 2.38 -2.00
N VAL A 259 3.96 3.42 -2.60
CA VAL A 259 4.31 4.80 -2.26
C VAL A 259 3.06 5.54 -1.81
N VAL A 260 3.12 6.15 -0.64
CA VAL A 260 2.11 7.10 -0.19
C VAL A 260 2.48 8.49 -0.71
N GLN A 261 1.56 9.14 -1.43
CA GLN A 261 1.75 10.48 -1.96
C GLN A 261 0.54 11.36 -1.67
N GLN A 262 0.75 12.59 -1.24
CA GLN A 262 -0.32 13.51 -0.90
C GLN A 262 -0.89 14.19 -2.16
N GLN A 263 -2.19 14.49 -2.16
CA GLN A 263 -2.79 15.41 -3.13
C GLN A 263 -2.33 16.84 -2.84
N ALA A 264 -2.17 17.64 -3.89
CA ALA A 264 -1.82 19.06 -3.76
C ALA A 264 -2.95 19.84 -3.07
N ALA A 265 -2.60 20.82 -2.25
CA ALA A 265 -3.57 21.61 -1.49
C ALA A 265 -4.59 22.35 -2.39
N GLU A 266 -4.21 22.66 -3.62
CA GLU A 266 -5.12 23.28 -4.60
C GLU A 266 -6.27 22.36 -4.99
N SER A 267 -6.08 21.05 -4.99
CA SER A 267 -7.13 20.06 -5.29
C SER A 267 -8.17 19.93 -4.17
N GLU A 268 -7.90 20.48 -2.99
CA GLU A 268 -8.81 20.48 -1.84
C GLU A 268 -9.81 21.67 -1.85
N LYS A 269 -9.65 22.61 -2.78
CA LYS A 269 -10.53 23.79 -2.87
C LYS A 269 -11.83 23.46 -3.57
N LYS A 270 -12.97 23.74 -2.90
CA LYS A 270 -14.30 23.64 -3.53
C LYS A 270 -14.34 24.53 -4.79
N GLN A 271 -14.78 23.95 -5.88
CA GLN A 271 -15.02 24.66 -7.12
C GLN A 271 -16.52 24.79 -7.32
N PHE A 272 -16.96 25.94 -7.86
CA PHE A 272 -18.35 26.24 -8.06
C PHE A 272 -18.64 26.39 -9.57
N THR A 273 -19.85 26.00 -9.97
CA THR A 273 -20.37 26.30 -11.31
C THR A 273 -20.62 27.80 -11.43
N PHE A 274 -20.76 28.30 -12.65
CA PHE A 274 -21.18 29.70 -12.92
C PHE A 274 -22.48 30.10 -12.20
N LYS A 275 -23.36 29.13 -11.90
CA LYS A 275 -24.61 29.33 -11.15
C LYS A 275 -24.48 29.15 -9.64
N GLY A 276 -23.25 29.00 -9.11
CA GLY A 276 -23.00 28.89 -7.68
C GLY A 276 -23.14 27.48 -7.08
N GLY A 277 -23.45 26.44 -7.88
CA GLY A 277 -23.48 25.05 -7.41
C GLY A 277 -22.06 24.47 -7.18
N SER A 278 -21.85 23.70 -6.12
CA SER A 278 -20.61 22.97 -5.86
C SER A 278 -20.37 21.91 -6.94
N ILE A 279 -19.10 21.71 -7.31
CA ILE A 279 -18.68 20.62 -8.19
C ILE A 279 -17.91 19.63 -7.33
N ASP A 280 -18.61 18.77 -6.63
CA ASP A 280 -18.05 17.86 -5.64
C ASP A 280 -17.13 16.81 -6.25
N GLU A 281 -17.37 16.38 -7.49
CA GLU A 281 -16.49 15.46 -8.21
C GLU A 281 -15.06 15.99 -8.38
N LYS A 282 -14.87 17.32 -8.39
CA LYS A 282 -13.53 17.93 -8.46
C LYS A 282 -12.75 17.87 -7.14
N LEU A 283 -13.41 17.50 -6.05
CA LEU A 283 -12.79 17.26 -4.77
C LEU A 283 -12.21 15.83 -4.65
N LEU A 284 -12.62 14.94 -5.55
CA LEU A 284 -12.09 13.58 -5.59
C LEU A 284 -10.58 13.59 -5.90
N PRO A 285 -9.80 12.71 -5.28
CA PRO A 285 -8.41 12.50 -5.68
C PRO A 285 -8.29 12.24 -7.18
N SER A 286 -7.23 12.76 -7.78
CA SER A 286 -6.99 12.59 -9.22
C SER A 286 -5.49 12.44 -9.51
N LEU A 287 -5.14 11.89 -10.68
CA LEU A 287 -3.75 11.81 -11.12
C LEU A 287 -3.13 13.20 -11.29
N ALA A 288 -3.92 14.17 -11.76
CA ALA A 288 -3.48 15.55 -11.92
C ALA A 288 -3.30 16.29 -10.59
N GLY A 289 -3.97 15.81 -9.54
CA GLY A 289 -3.91 16.36 -8.18
C GLY A 289 -2.73 15.87 -7.34
N LEU A 290 -1.88 14.95 -7.83
CA LEU A 290 -0.70 14.51 -7.09
C LEU A 290 0.23 15.68 -6.76
N GLY A 291 0.54 15.85 -5.47
CA GLY A 291 1.44 16.87 -4.98
C GLY A 291 2.92 16.55 -5.25
N ASP A 292 3.78 17.55 -5.14
CA ASP A 292 5.24 17.52 -5.24
C ASP A 292 5.80 16.99 -6.57
N ASN A 293 5.28 15.89 -7.11
CA ASN A 293 5.70 15.35 -8.39
C ASN A 293 4.58 14.54 -9.07
N LYS A 294 3.98 15.09 -10.12
CA LYS A 294 2.92 14.44 -10.88
C LYS A 294 3.41 13.30 -11.80
N LEU A 295 4.72 13.28 -12.07
CA LEU A 295 5.31 12.27 -12.97
C LEU A 295 5.32 10.87 -12.33
N THR A 296 5.24 10.77 -11.00
CA THR A 296 5.16 9.48 -10.29
C THR A 296 3.98 8.62 -10.78
N ALA A 297 2.83 9.25 -11.10
CA ALA A 297 1.67 8.54 -11.65
C ALA A 297 1.98 7.84 -12.99
N ARG A 298 2.92 8.38 -13.78
CA ARG A 298 3.33 7.76 -15.04
C ARG A 298 4.09 6.46 -14.80
N ASP A 299 4.94 6.46 -13.77
CA ASP A 299 5.83 5.34 -13.43
C ASP A 299 5.07 4.19 -12.76
N ALA A 300 4.05 4.51 -11.94
CA ALA A 300 3.23 3.53 -11.24
C ALA A 300 2.37 2.68 -12.17
N ASP A 301 2.11 1.45 -11.78
CA ASP A 301 1.17 0.53 -12.45
C ASP A 301 -0.26 0.82 -11.99
N ASP A 302 -0.46 0.97 -10.68
CA ASP A 302 -1.76 1.27 -10.08
C ASP A 302 -1.71 2.55 -9.24
N VAL A 303 -2.83 3.27 -9.21
CA VAL A 303 -3.01 4.43 -8.32
C VAL A 303 -4.35 4.33 -7.63
N PHE A 304 -4.32 4.25 -6.30
CA PHE A 304 -5.49 4.29 -5.45
C PHE A 304 -5.64 5.66 -4.79
N GLY A 305 -6.86 6.19 -4.80
CA GLY A 305 -7.23 7.41 -4.12
C GLY A 305 -8.19 7.14 -2.95
N LEU A 306 -8.02 7.84 -1.84
CA LEU A 306 -9.00 7.85 -0.75
C LEU A 306 -9.66 9.22 -0.64
N PHE A 307 -10.98 9.22 -0.49
CA PHE A 307 -11.78 10.42 -0.32
C PHE A 307 -12.62 10.36 0.97
N ALA A 308 -12.71 11.48 1.67
CA ALA A 308 -13.51 11.65 2.89
C ALA A 308 -14.51 12.80 2.67
N PRO A 309 -15.74 12.51 2.23
CA PRO A 309 -16.73 13.54 1.89
C PRO A 309 -17.16 14.41 3.07
N ASP A 310 -17.20 13.87 4.28
CA ASP A 310 -17.54 14.58 5.51
C ASP A 310 -16.68 15.85 5.72
N ARG A 311 -15.40 15.81 5.35
CA ARG A 311 -14.48 16.96 5.45
C ARG A 311 -14.93 18.17 4.60
N TYR A 312 -15.72 17.91 3.58
CA TYR A 312 -16.21 18.91 2.65
C TYR A 312 -17.70 19.25 2.86
N GLN A 313 -18.28 18.70 3.94
CA GLN A 313 -19.70 18.86 4.25
C GLN A 313 -20.62 18.35 3.11
N ILE A 314 -20.21 17.27 2.48
CA ILE A 314 -21.02 16.56 1.48
C ILE A 314 -21.96 15.64 2.25
N GLU A 315 -23.24 15.79 2.05
CA GLU A 315 -24.30 15.08 2.80
C GLU A 315 -24.55 13.67 2.26
N GLU A 316 -24.33 13.46 0.95
CA GLU A 316 -24.50 12.17 0.30
C GLU A 316 -23.32 11.84 -0.63
N CYS A 317 -22.86 10.60 -0.61
CA CYS A 317 -21.80 10.11 -1.48
C CYS A 317 -22.07 8.66 -1.87
N GLU A 318 -22.12 8.34 -3.18
CA GLU A 318 -22.41 7.01 -3.72
C GLU A 318 -23.72 6.40 -3.15
N GLY A 319 -24.73 7.25 -2.86
CA GLY A 319 -25.99 6.83 -2.27
C GLY A 319 -25.96 6.57 -0.74
N TYR A 320 -24.84 6.86 -0.07
CA TYR A 320 -24.71 6.74 1.38
C TYR A 320 -24.93 8.08 2.07
N ASP A 321 -25.69 8.06 3.18
CA ASP A 321 -25.91 9.22 4.04
C ASP A 321 -24.64 9.51 4.87
N ILE A 322 -23.89 10.51 4.44
CA ILE A 322 -22.62 10.91 5.08
C ILE A 322 -22.89 11.64 6.39
N THR A 323 -24.03 12.28 6.55
CA THR A 323 -24.39 12.97 7.81
C THR A 323 -24.50 11.98 8.98
N ARG A 324 -24.87 10.72 8.69
CA ARG A 324 -24.93 9.62 9.66
C ARG A 324 -23.61 8.86 9.79
N LEU A 325 -22.83 8.70 8.71
CA LEU A 325 -21.56 8.01 8.73
C LEU A 325 -20.39 8.90 9.20
N GLN A 326 -20.46 10.20 8.93
CA GLN A 326 -19.48 11.21 9.33
C GLN A 326 -18.05 10.78 8.93
N ASP A 327 -17.05 10.96 9.82
CA ASP A 327 -15.65 10.57 9.57
C ASP A 327 -15.44 9.04 9.46
N HIS A 328 -16.48 8.23 9.61
CA HIS A 328 -16.42 6.79 9.41
C HIS A 328 -16.66 6.33 7.97
N PHE A 329 -16.86 7.24 7.01
CA PHE A 329 -16.96 6.91 5.59
C PHE A 329 -15.65 7.25 4.86
N ARG A 330 -15.22 6.35 4.00
CA ARG A 330 -14.18 6.61 3.00
C ARG A 330 -14.62 6.03 1.65
N LEU A 331 -14.32 6.77 0.58
CA LEU A 331 -14.46 6.25 -0.78
C LEU A 331 -13.07 5.87 -1.28
N LEU A 332 -12.88 4.60 -1.59
CA LEU A 332 -11.69 4.10 -2.28
C LEU A 332 -11.92 4.19 -3.78
N LEU A 333 -10.98 4.83 -4.48
CA LEU A 333 -11.00 4.99 -5.94
C LEU A 333 -9.78 4.31 -6.55
N LYS A 334 -9.95 3.51 -7.59
CA LYS A 334 -8.85 3.09 -8.46
C LYS A 334 -8.72 4.10 -9.60
N LEU A 335 -7.76 5.01 -9.49
CA LEU A 335 -7.57 6.13 -10.43
C LEU A 335 -6.80 5.71 -11.67
N LYS A 336 -5.97 4.68 -11.56
CA LYS A 336 -5.17 4.10 -12.65
C LYS A 336 -5.03 2.60 -12.43
N GLY A 337 -5.10 1.83 -13.51
CA GLY A 337 -4.69 0.43 -13.61
C GLY A 337 -3.99 0.25 -14.95
N ARG A 338 -2.74 -0.26 -14.95
CA ARG A 338 -2.01 -0.51 -16.21
C ARG A 338 -2.58 -1.72 -16.95
N ASP A 339 -2.88 -2.78 -16.20
CA ASP A 339 -3.31 -4.07 -16.76
C ASP A 339 -4.79 -4.37 -16.48
N GLY A 340 -5.57 -3.36 -16.11
CA GLY A 340 -6.96 -3.53 -15.76
C GLY A 340 -7.77 -2.23 -15.74
N GLU A 341 -8.99 -2.35 -15.26
CA GLU A 341 -9.95 -1.23 -15.22
C GLU A 341 -9.54 -0.16 -14.22
N SER A 342 -9.93 1.07 -14.51
CA SER A 342 -9.83 2.25 -13.65
C SER A 342 -11.23 2.81 -13.37
N ASN A 343 -11.30 3.86 -12.56
CA ASN A 343 -12.56 4.51 -12.11
C ASN A 343 -13.48 3.62 -11.26
N ILE A 344 -12.92 2.59 -10.62
CA ILE A 344 -13.63 1.75 -9.66
C ILE A 344 -13.80 2.54 -8.37
N ARG A 345 -15.00 2.49 -7.80
CA ARG A 345 -15.40 3.18 -6.58
C ARG A 345 -15.89 2.17 -5.56
N THR A 346 -15.26 2.12 -4.40
CA THR A 346 -15.61 1.19 -3.32
C THR A 346 -15.83 1.97 -2.02
N PRO A 347 -17.08 2.08 -1.55
CA PRO A 347 -17.41 2.67 -0.27
C PRO A 347 -16.90 1.81 0.89
N LEU A 348 -16.19 2.44 1.83
CA LEU A 348 -15.61 1.77 2.98
C LEU A 348 -16.09 2.40 4.30
N TYR A 349 -16.38 1.55 5.27
CA TYR A 349 -16.38 1.93 6.68
C TYR A 349 -14.94 2.08 7.16
N PHE A 350 -14.66 3.13 7.89
CA PHE A 350 -13.35 3.42 8.50
C PHE A 350 -13.48 3.70 9.98
N ASP A 351 -12.74 2.98 10.84
CA ASP A 351 -12.54 3.37 12.24
C ASP A 351 -11.10 3.84 12.46
N GLY A 352 -10.93 5.14 12.50
CA GLY A 352 -9.63 5.78 12.67
C GLY A 352 -8.97 5.53 14.01
N ALA A 353 -9.73 5.18 15.06
CA ALA A 353 -9.18 4.81 16.35
C ALA A 353 -8.45 3.48 16.30
N CYS A 354 -9.00 2.51 15.55
CA CYS A 354 -8.52 1.13 15.51
C CYS A 354 -7.83 0.75 14.20
N ASN A 355 -7.64 1.70 13.27
CA ASN A 355 -7.03 1.45 11.96
C ASN A 355 -7.75 0.38 11.13
N VAL A 356 -9.07 0.32 11.22
CA VAL A 356 -9.91 -0.68 10.56
C VAL A 356 -10.59 -0.10 9.34
N PHE A 357 -10.51 -0.81 8.22
CA PHE A 357 -11.29 -0.56 7.02
C PHE A 357 -12.13 -1.80 6.71
N LYS A 358 -13.39 -1.59 6.33
CA LYS A 358 -14.28 -2.66 5.86
C LYS A 358 -15.10 -2.13 4.69
N GLU A 359 -15.37 -2.97 3.71
CA GLU A 359 -16.31 -2.62 2.66
C GLU A 359 -17.71 -2.45 3.23
N LEU A 360 -18.39 -1.38 2.83
CA LEU A 360 -19.77 -1.14 3.23
C LEU A 360 -20.74 -2.01 2.41
N PRO A 361 -21.80 -2.55 3.02
CA PRO A 361 -22.91 -3.12 2.26
C PRO A 361 -23.44 -2.10 1.23
N PRO A 362 -24.12 -2.52 0.16
CA PRO A 362 -24.80 -1.58 -0.76
C PRO A 362 -25.67 -0.56 0.00
N SER A 363 -25.72 0.68 -0.47
CA SER A 363 -26.40 1.78 0.25
C SER A 363 -27.87 1.51 0.56
N ASN A 364 -28.52 0.73 -0.31
CA ASN A 364 -29.94 0.30 -0.15
C ASN A 364 -30.09 -1.02 0.63
N ASN A 365 -29.00 -1.63 1.10
CA ASN A 365 -29.10 -2.86 1.88
C ASN A 365 -29.61 -2.55 3.31
N PRO A 366 -30.60 -3.29 3.82
CA PRO A 366 -31.09 -3.13 5.20
C PRO A 366 -30.02 -3.23 6.30
N GLU A 367 -28.92 -3.93 6.06
CA GLU A 367 -27.81 -4.05 7.00
C GLU A 367 -27.12 -2.70 7.28
N MET A 368 -27.28 -1.70 6.41
CA MET A 368 -26.75 -0.36 6.65
C MET A 368 -27.29 0.27 7.94
N ILE A 369 -28.47 -0.13 8.42
CA ILE A 369 -29.00 0.37 9.70
C ILE A 369 -28.07 0.01 10.87
N HIS A 370 -27.45 -1.17 10.85
CA HIS A 370 -26.50 -1.60 11.89
C HIS A 370 -25.22 -0.77 11.87
N VAL A 371 -24.74 -0.41 10.66
CA VAL A 371 -23.58 0.46 10.49
C VAL A 371 -23.86 1.86 11.04
N TYR A 372 -25.00 2.44 10.68
CA TYR A 372 -25.41 3.77 11.17
C TYR A 372 -25.57 3.78 12.71
N ASN A 373 -26.19 2.76 13.28
CA ASN A 373 -26.37 2.66 14.73
C ASN A 373 -25.04 2.56 15.45
N ARG A 374 -24.13 1.75 14.93
CA ARG A 374 -22.76 1.64 15.47
C ARG A 374 -22.01 2.99 15.45
N VAL A 375 -22.08 3.73 14.35
CA VAL A 375 -21.46 5.07 14.28
C VAL A 375 -22.07 5.99 15.33
N LYS A 376 -23.40 6.00 15.46
CA LYS A 376 -24.11 6.79 16.49
C LYS A 376 -23.64 6.43 17.91
N GLU A 377 -23.46 5.16 18.23
CA GLU A 377 -22.95 4.73 19.52
C GLU A 377 -21.52 5.23 19.81
N ILE A 378 -20.66 5.24 18.77
CA ILE A 378 -19.28 5.75 18.90
C ILE A 378 -19.24 7.23 19.26
N TYR A 379 -20.18 8.04 18.76
CA TYR A 379 -20.22 9.47 19.04
C TYR A 379 -20.97 9.81 20.35
N ASN A 380 -21.79 8.91 20.86
CA ASN A 380 -22.53 9.12 22.11
C ASN A 380 -21.71 8.69 23.35
N ASN A 381 -20.61 7.93 23.16
CA ASN A 381 -19.66 7.51 24.20
C ASN A 381 -18.35 8.33 24.15
#